data_3afbe4454744d5af5a5f4115975ea55f
#
_entry.id   3afbe4454744d5af5a5f4115975ea55f
#
_cell.length_a   1.000
_cell.length_b   1.000
_cell.length_c   1.000
_cell.angle_alpha   90.00
_cell.angle_beta   90.00
_cell.angle_gamma   90.00
#
_symmetry.space_group_name_H-M   'P 1'
#
loop_
_entity.id
_entity.type
_entity.pdbx_description
1 polymer ?
#
loop_
_entity_poly.entity_id
_entity_poly.type
_entity_poly.pdbx_seq_one_letter_code
_entity_poly.pdbx_strand_id
1 'polypeptide(L)'
;MITSVNNGQVKNIIQLNQKTKARREQGLFVAEGRKMFGEAPRDWISKVYVSEALSGDAELMAQVEKLPYEIVTDSVFRQMSDTQTPQGIMTCLLYTSPSPR
;
A
#
# COMPACT_ATOMS: atom_id res chain seq x y z
N MET A 1 -4.50 -13.37 -3.74
CA MET A 1 -3.22 -13.01 -3.06
C MET A 1 -2.11 -12.91 -4.09
N ILE A 2 -1.28 -11.88 -3.96
CA ILE A 2 -0.15 -11.68 -4.87
C ILE A 2 1.06 -12.46 -4.34
N THR A 3 1.59 -13.36 -5.14
CA THR A 3 2.69 -14.24 -4.74
C THR A 3 3.99 -14.02 -5.50
N SER A 4 4.01 -13.09 -6.45
CA SER A 4 5.19 -12.85 -7.28
C SER A 4 5.52 -11.37 -7.38
N VAL A 5 6.82 -11.06 -7.30
CA VAL A 5 7.30 -9.69 -7.49
C VAL A 5 7.18 -9.25 -8.95
N ASN A 6 6.91 -10.18 -9.85
CA ASN A 6 6.71 -9.85 -11.26
C ASN A 6 5.31 -9.32 -11.54
N ASN A 7 4.42 -9.34 -10.55
CA ASN A 7 3.11 -8.74 -10.68
C ASN A 7 3.23 -7.24 -10.97
N GLY A 8 2.43 -6.74 -11.93
CA GLY A 8 2.50 -5.34 -12.32
C GLY A 8 2.22 -4.37 -11.19
N GLN A 9 1.31 -4.73 -10.29
CA GLN A 9 1.00 -3.89 -9.13
C GLN A 9 2.20 -3.77 -8.20
N VAL A 10 2.91 -4.88 -7.97
CA VAL A 10 4.10 -4.89 -7.12
C VAL A 10 5.19 -4.02 -7.72
N LYS A 11 5.43 -4.17 -9.01
CA LYS A 11 6.44 -3.35 -9.70
C LYS A 11 6.11 -1.87 -9.63
N ASN A 12 4.83 -1.54 -9.75
CA ASN A 12 4.38 -0.15 -9.67
C ASN A 12 4.62 0.44 -8.28
N ILE A 13 4.32 -0.33 -7.24
CA ILE A 13 4.55 0.13 -5.85
C ILE A 13 6.04 0.38 -5.61
N ILE A 14 6.89 -0.50 -6.12
CA ILE A 14 8.33 -0.33 -5.99
C ILE A 14 8.77 0.97 -6.65
N GLN A 15 8.24 1.26 -7.84
CA GLN A 15 8.56 2.51 -8.51
C GLN A 15 8.08 3.73 -7.74
N LEU A 16 6.88 3.66 -7.17
CA LEU A 16 6.35 4.76 -6.38
C LEU A 16 7.19 5.03 -5.14
N ASN A 17 7.77 3.99 -4.55
CA ASN A 17 8.65 4.14 -3.40
C ASN A 17 10.00 4.76 -3.76
N GLN A 18 10.49 4.46 -4.96
CA GLN A 18 11.86 4.82 -5.33
C GLN A 18 11.96 6.08 -6.19
N LYS A 19 10.92 6.40 -6.97
CA LYS A 19 11.02 7.45 -7.99
C LYS A 19 9.99 8.53 -7.81
N THR A 20 10.48 9.75 -7.57
CA THR A 20 9.61 10.93 -7.47
C THR A 20 8.82 11.14 -8.75
N LYS A 21 9.46 10.88 -9.90
CA LYS A 21 8.79 11.04 -11.19
C LYS A 21 7.56 10.16 -11.29
N ALA A 22 7.67 8.90 -10.85
CA ALA A 22 6.54 7.98 -10.89
C ALA A 22 5.38 8.49 -10.02
N ARG A 23 5.69 9.03 -8.84
CA ARG A 23 4.68 9.61 -7.96
C ARG A 23 3.95 10.77 -8.61
N ARG A 24 4.70 11.65 -9.26
CA ARG A 24 4.10 12.81 -9.93
C ARG A 24 3.24 12.43 -11.12
N GLU A 25 3.72 11.49 -11.92
CA GLU A 25 3.00 11.07 -13.12
C GLU A 25 1.69 10.37 -12.78
N GLN A 26 1.68 9.56 -11.73
CA GLN A 26 0.51 8.81 -11.35
C GLN A 26 -0.38 9.56 -10.36
N GLY A 27 0.14 10.58 -9.72
CA GLY A 27 -0.58 11.27 -8.67
C GLY A 27 -0.77 10.43 -7.42
N LEU A 28 0.17 9.52 -7.15
CA LEU A 28 0.09 8.58 -6.04
C LEU A 28 1.40 8.56 -5.25
N PHE A 29 1.30 8.21 -3.97
CA PHE A 29 2.47 7.91 -3.16
C PHE A 29 2.13 6.79 -2.19
N VAL A 30 3.15 6.19 -1.59
CA VAL A 30 2.98 5.04 -0.70
C VAL A 30 3.41 5.42 0.70
N ALA A 31 2.57 5.10 1.68
CA ALA A 31 2.88 5.26 3.09
C ALA A 31 2.85 3.89 3.75
N GLU A 32 3.90 3.56 4.49
CA GLU A 32 4.00 2.26 5.14
C GLU A 32 3.73 2.37 6.63
N GLY A 33 3.03 1.37 7.18
CA GLY A 33 2.82 1.24 8.60
C GLY A 33 1.38 1.44 9.03
N ARG A 34 1.05 0.86 10.19
CA ARG A 34 -0.31 0.90 10.75
C ARG A 34 -0.72 2.32 11.12
N LYS A 35 0.21 3.10 11.64
CA LYS A 35 -0.07 4.48 12.02
C LYS A 35 -0.48 5.32 10.81
N MET A 36 0.28 5.20 9.74
CA MET A 36 -0.02 5.94 8.52
C MET A 36 -1.36 5.52 7.94
N PHE A 37 -1.65 4.21 7.97
CA PHE A 37 -2.94 3.71 7.52
C PHE A 37 -4.08 4.30 8.35
N GLY A 38 -3.90 4.34 9.68
CA GLY A 38 -4.94 4.85 10.58
C GLY A 38 -5.19 6.34 10.42
N GLU A 39 -4.15 7.10 10.11
CA GLU A 39 -4.25 8.56 9.97
C GLU A 39 -4.68 9.01 8.58
N ALA A 40 -4.57 8.13 7.58
CA ALA A 40 -4.88 8.50 6.20
C ALA A 40 -6.38 8.72 6.02
N PRO A 41 -6.77 9.84 5.38
CA PRO A 41 -8.19 10.05 5.03
C PRO A 41 -8.65 8.94 4.08
N ARG A 42 -9.79 8.35 4.39
CA ARG A 42 -10.28 7.20 3.61
C ARG A 42 -10.50 7.54 2.14
N ASP A 43 -10.94 8.76 1.87
CA ASP A 43 -11.19 9.21 0.50
C ASP A 43 -9.90 9.34 -0.33
N TRP A 44 -8.76 9.42 0.34
CA TRP A 44 -7.47 9.56 -0.33
C TRP A 44 -6.81 8.22 -0.60
N ILE A 45 -7.35 7.14 -0.04
CA ILE A 45 -6.75 5.82 -0.19
C ILE A 45 -7.16 5.22 -1.52
N SER A 46 -6.18 4.98 -2.38
CA SER A 46 -6.39 4.33 -3.67
C SER A 46 -6.42 2.82 -3.51
N LYS A 47 -5.47 2.27 -2.76
CA LYS A 47 -5.41 0.84 -2.51
C LYS A 47 -4.52 0.56 -1.31
N VAL A 48 -4.78 -0.57 -0.64
CA VAL A 48 -4.01 -1.01 0.51
C VAL A 48 -3.38 -2.36 0.20
N TYR A 49 -2.13 -2.54 0.59
CA TYR A 49 -1.43 -3.83 0.45
C TYR A 49 -1.06 -4.33 1.82
N VAL A 50 -1.45 -5.57 2.11
CA VAL A 50 -1.26 -6.18 3.43
C VAL A 50 -0.44 -7.46 3.27
N SER A 51 0.58 -7.64 4.13
CA SER A 51 1.35 -8.87 4.11
C SER A 51 0.49 -10.03 4.62
N GLU A 52 0.84 -11.23 4.20
CA GLU A 52 0.12 -12.43 4.62
C GLU A 52 0.12 -12.58 6.15
N ALA A 53 1.25 -12.28 6.79
CA ALA A 53 1.34 -12.37 8.24
C ALA A 53 0.38 -11.40 8.93
N LEU A 54 0.31 -10.15 8.43
CA LEU A 54 -0.55 -9.14 9.06
C LEU A 54 -2.02 -9.36 8.72
N SER A 55 -2.30 -10.09 7.65
CA SER A 55 -3.69 -10.39 7.27
C SER A 55 -4.41 -11.25 8.31
N GLY A 56 -3.67 -11.83 9.26
CA GLY A 56 -4.26 -12.55 10.38
C GLY A 56 -4.81 -11.66 11.48
N ASP A 57 -4.55 -10.35 11.42
CA ASP A 57 -5.05 -9.40 12.40
C ASP A 57 -6.48 -9.01 12.03
N ALA A 58 -7.46 -9.60 12.72
CA ALA A 58 -8.86 -9.40 12.41
C ALA A 58 -9.30 -7.95 12.58
N GLU A 59 -8.75 -7.28 13.60
CA GLU A 59 -9.09 -5.89 13.88
C GLU A 59 -8.67 -4.96 12.75
N LEU A 60 -7.44 -5.15 12.27
CA LEU A 60 -6.92 -4.37 11.16
C LEU A 60 -7.67 -4.69 9.88
N MET A 61 -7.89 -5.98 9.61
CA MET A 61 -8.56 -6.39 8.38
C MET A 61 -10.00 -5.90 8.32
N ALA A 62 -10.67 -5.75 9.45
CA ALA A 62 -12.03 -5.20 9.48
C ALA A 62 -12.06 -3.78 8.88
N GLN A 63 -10.99 -3.02 9.03
CA GLN A 63 -10.89 -1.70 8.42
C GLN A 63 -10.43 -1.77 6.97
N VAL A 64 -9.48 -2.66 6.69
CA VAL A 64 -8.90 -2.81 5.36
C VAL A 64 -9.95 -3.30 4.36
N GLU A 65 -10.81 -4.23 4.79
CA GLU A 65 -11.81 -4.83 3.91
C GLU A 65 -12.82 -3.83 3.36
N LYS A 66 -12.96 -2.68 3.99
CA LYS A 66 -13.85 -1.62 3.51
C LYS A 66 -13.25 -0.82 2.36
N LEU A 67 -12.01 -1.08 2.02
CA LEU A 67 -11.24 -0.36 1.02
C LEU A 67 -10.74 -1.32 -0.05
N PRO A 68 -10.36 -0.83 -1.22
CA PRO A 68 -9.68 -1.68 -2.20
C PRO A 68 -8.38 -2.19 -1.58
N TYR A 69 -8.16 -3.49 -1.57
CA TYR A 69 -6.96 -4.05 -0.96
C TYR A 69 -6.49 -5.32 -1.68
N GLU A 70 -5.24 -5.68 -1.43
CA GLU A 70 -4.65 -6.93 -1.87
C GLU A 70 -3.79 -7.49 -0.76
N ILE A 71 -3.81 -8.80 -0.61
CA ILE A 71 -2.89 -9.49 0.30
C ILE A 71 -1.71 -9.98 -0.50
N VAL A 72 -0.50 -9.74 -0.01
CA VAL A 72 0.72 -10.19 -0.66
C VAL A 72 1.47 -11.11 0.30
N THR A 73 2.28 -12.03 -0.25
CA THR A 73 3.10 -12.88 0.60
C THR A 73 4.12 -12.03 1.34
N ASP A 74 4.62 -12.54 2.46
CA ASP A 74 5.62 -11.82 3.25
C ASP A 74 6.87 -11.54 2.43
N SER A 75 7.26 -12.48 1.59
CA SER A 75 8.41 -12.33 0.71
C SER A 75 8.20 -11.18 -0.28
N VAL A 76 7.03 -11.13 -0.90
CA VAL A 76 6.70 -10.06 -1.85
C VAL A 76 6.63 -8.72 -1.13
N PHE A 77 6.02 -8.68 0.04
CA PHE A 77 5.92 -7.43 0.81
C PHE A 77 7.30 -6.89 1.13
N ARG A 78 8.23 -7.76 1.50
CA ARG A 78 9.60 -7.34 1.80
C ARG A 78 10.26 -6.69 0.59
N GLN A 79 9.97 -7.19 -0.61
CA GLN A 79 10.50 -6.59 -1.83
C GLN A 79 9.86 -5.23 -2.13
N MET A 80 8.59 -5.08 -1.77
CA MET A 80 7.88 -3.81 -1.96
C MET A 80 8.32 -2.74 -0.97
N SER A 81 8.69 -3.16 0.25
CA SER A 81 9.01 -2.24 1.34
C SER A 81 10.36 -1.57 1.11
N ASP A 82 10.42 -0.29 1.47
CA ASP A 82 11.65 0.50 1.39
C ASP A 82 12.35 0.55 2.75
N THR A 83 11.90 -0.22 3.72
CA THR A 83 12.49 -0.23 5.06
C THR A 83 13.10 -1.59 5.35
N GLN A 84 14.04 -1.62 6.31
CA GLN A 84 14.66 -2.86 6.75
C GLN A 84 13.74 -3.67 7.65
N THR A 85 12.75 -3.01 8.26
CA THR A 85 11.80 -3.68 9.15
C THR A 85 10.38 -3.42 8.64
N PRO A 86 9.93 -4.17 7.62
CA PRO A 86 8.59 -3.96 7.06
C PRO A 86 7.51 -4.16 8.11
N GLN A 87 6.53 -3.28 8.10
CA GLN A 87 5.46 -3.32 9.10
C GLN A 87 4.23 -4.11 8.65
N GLY A 88 4.21 -4.57 7.41
CA GLY A 88 3.17 -5.47 6.95
C GLY A 88 1.97 -4.79 6.31
N ILE A 89 1.91 -3.47 6.25
CA ILE A 89 0.83 -2.76 5.58
C ILE A 89 1.38 -1.54 4.84
N MET A 90 0.95 -1.38 3.60
CA MET A 90 1.26 -0.22 2.78
C MET A 90 -0.04 0.38 2.27
N THR A 91 -0.14 1.69 2.33
CA THR A 91 -1.31 2.41 1.84
C THR A 91 -0.89 3.26 0.65
N CYS A 92 -1.54 3.04 -0.48
CA CYS A 92 -1.32 3.85 -1.68
C CYS A 92 -2.31 5.00 -1.63
N LEU A 93 -1.79 6.23 -1.60
CA LEU A 93 -2.58 7.43 -1.38
C LEU A 93 -2.53 8.34 -2.58
N LEU A 94 -3.61 9.10 -2.77
CA LEU A 94 -3.62 10.15 -3.78
C LEU A 94 -2.65 11.24 -3.39
N TYR A 95 -1.87 11.71 -4.34
CA TYR A 95 -0.87 12.74 -4.10
C TYR A 95 -1.51 14.10 -3.82
N THR A 96 -2.65 14.36 -4.44
CA THR A 96 -3.40 15.58 -4.22
C THR A 96 -4.82 15.22 -3.78
N SER A 97 -5.49 16.17 -3.13
CA SER A 97 -6.84 15.96 -2.65
C SER A 97 -7.75 15.46 -3.77
N PRO A 98 -8.54 14.40 -3.53
CA PRO A 98 -9.56 13.99 -4.50
C PRO A 98 -10.63 15.08 -4.56
N SER A 99 -10.56 15.89 -5.58
CA SER A 99 -11.46 17.03 -5.69
C SER A 99 -12.70 16.62 -6.49
N PRO A 100 -13.89 16.77 -5.93
CA PRO A 100 -15.10 16.58 -6.72
C PRO A 100 -15.21 17.73 -7.72
N ARG A 101 -15.55 17.39 -8.90
CA ARG A 101 -15.66 18.36 -9.96
C ARG A 101 -17.03 18.28 -10.59
#